data_b79bb8f9a4ab3bbd2102e83b9c9f1cb3
#
_entry.id   b79bb8f9a4ab3bbd2102e83b9c9f1cb3
#
_cell.length_a   1.000
_cell.length_b   1.000
_cell.length_c   1.000
_cell.angle_alpha   90.00
_cell.angle_beta   90.00
_cell.angle_gamma   90.00
#
_symmetry.space_group_name_H-M   'P 1'
#
loop_
_entity.id
_entity.type
_entity.pdbx_description
1 polymer ?
#
loop_
_entity_poly.entity_id
_entity_poly.type
_entity_poly.pdbx_seq_one_letter_code
_entity_poly.pdbx_strand_id
1 'polypeptide(L)'
;WQSYILHASFINSILTIATFIVLRNFKLNIFYSFLYSLFFAVLAYPTSGTPFVDHHSAFFSLLGVYSLILAIRSEKKVYWILLPIFFGFAFLSKQTPAAYIFLFIILILTIFSVIKKEFYWVKYTFLSSLLFIIILSLYGMMLRIDLSLFLDQYFLYPQIIGTERFENFDFTFRGVLDHFKFIYIAILPLLYINLKNIYSLKNYFQQKDFYYFLILFLFSFSLIFHQLLTKNQTFIFFLIPLIIFFLHINLNSY
;
A
#
# COMPACT_ATOMS: atom_id res chain seq x y z
N TRP A 1 -4.89 -26.47 10.31
CA TRP A 1 -5.92 -25.79 9.53
C TRP A 1 -6.55 -24.66 10.34
N GLN A 2 -7.02 -24.92 11.56
CA GLN A 2 -7.63 -23.89 12.43
C GLN A 2 -6.71 -22.68 12.68
N SER A 3 -5.41 -22.92 12.89
CA SER A 3 -4.42 -21.86 13.12
C SER A 3 -4.32 -20.90 11.90
N TYR A 4 -4.40 -21.41 10.70
CA TYR A 4 -4.37 -20.58 9.48
C TYR A 4 -5.62 -19.70 9.35
N ILE A 5 -6.79 -20.26 9.63
CA ILE A 5 -8.06 -19.49 9.61
C ILE A 5 -8.04 -18.39 10.67
N LEU A 6 -7.60 -18.70 11.88
CA LEU A 6 -7.48 -17.72 12.97
C LEU A 6 -6.49 -16.61 12.60
N HIS A 7 -5.36 -16.96 12.02
CA HIS A 7 -4.34 -16.00 11.56
C HIS A 7 -4.90 -15.09 10.47
N ALA A 8 -5.54 -15.64 9.43
CA ALA A 8 -6.17 -14.87 8.36
C ALA A 8 -7.25 -13.92 8.89
N SER A 9 -8.11 -14.41 9.77
CA SER A 9 -9.18 -13.61 10.39
C SER A 9 -8.63 -12.49 11.27
N PHE A 10 -7.57 -12.76 12.04
CA PHE A 10 -6.94 -11.76 12.90
C PHE A 10 -6.31 -10.63 12.09
N ILE A 11 -5.49 -10.96 11.08
CA ILE A 11 -4.88 -9.95 10.21
C ILE A 11 -5.94 -9.13 9.49
N ASN A 12 -6.95 -9.79 8.91
CA ASN A 12 -8.03 -9.10 8.21
C ASN A 12 -8.82 -8.17 9.13
N SER A 13 -9.06 -8.58 10.39
CA SER A 13 -9.73 -7.75 11.38
C SER A 13 -8.92 -6.50 11.72
N ILE A 14 -7.60 -6.63 11.94
CA ILE A 14 -6.72 -5.47 12.19
C ILE A 14 -6.77 -4.48 11.03
N LEU A 15 -6.67 -4.98 9.79
CA LEU A 15 -6.71 -4.13 8.59
C LEU A 15 -8.07 -3.46 8.41
N THR A 16 -9.15 -4.17 8.70
CA THR A 16 -10.51 -3.63 8.65
C THR A 16 -10.70 -2.50 9.66
N ILE A 17 -10.22 -2.68 10.89
CA ILE A 17 -10.22 -1.65 11.93
C ILE A 17 -9.35 -0.46 11.50
N ALA A 18 -8.15 -0.71 10.99
CA ALA A 18 -7.27 0.36 10.48
C ALA A 18 -7.96 1.14 9.34
N THR A 19 -8.60 0.45 8.40
CA THR A 19 -9.40 1.06 7.33
C THR A 19 -10.51 1.94 7.92
N PHE A 20 -11.30 1.42 8.86
CA PHE A 20 -12.34 2.20 9.53
C PHE A 20 -11.79 3.46 10.20
N ILE A 21 -10.67 3.36 10.91
CA ILE A 21 -10.02 4.50 11.56
C ILE A 21 -9.59 5.54 10.52
N VAL A 22 -9.00 5.13 9.41
CA VAL A 22 -8.62 6.04 8.31
C VAL A 22 -9.84 6.76 7.77
N LEU A 23 -10.92 6.04 7.46
CA LEU A 23 -12.17 6.59 6.94
C LEU A 23 -12.77 7.62 7.91
N ARG A 24 -12.78 7.33 9.21
CA ARG A 24 -13.23 8.27 10.26
C ARG A 24 -12.36 9.52 10.35
N ASN A 25 -11.07 9.42 10.11
CA ASN A 25 -10.18 10.58 10.04
C ASN A 25 -10.54 11.52 8.88
N PHE A 26 -11.15 11.01 7.81
CA PHE A 26 -11.70 11.82 6.71
C PHE A 26 -13.06 12.43 7.02
N LYS A 27 -13.55 12.30 8.26
CA LYS A 27 -14.86 12.80 8.72
C LYS A 27 -16.05 12.17 7.98
N LEU A 28 -15.86 11.03 7.34
CA LEU A 28 -16.96 10.31 6.73
C LEU A 28 -17.96 9.88 7.81
N ASN A 29 -19.24 9.86 7.46
CA ASN A 29 -20.30 9.37 8.35
C ASN A 29 -19.96 7.94 8.84
N ILE A 30 -20.32 7.63 10.08
CA ILE A 30 -20.02 6.34 10.73
C ILE A 30 -20.60 5.17 9.92
N PHE A 31 -21.79 5.32 9.37
CA PHE A 31 -22.45 4.30 8.56
C PHE A 31 -21.64 3.98 7.29
N TYR A 32 -21.23 4.99 6.53
CA TYR A 32 -20.40 4.78 5.33
C TYR A 32 -19.01 4.26 5.68
N SER A 33 -18.41 4.74 6.77
CA SER A 33 -17.12 4.22 7.25
C SER A 33 -17.20 2.73 7.56
N PHE A 34 -18.27 2.31 8.25
CA PHE A 34 -18.54 0.91 8.54
C PHE A 34 -18.77 0.10 7.26
N LEU A 35 -19.61 0.59 6.36
CA LEU A 35 -19.94 -0.09 5.11
C LEU A 35 -18.71 -0.34 4.23
N TYR A 36 -17.88 0.68 4.00
CA TYR A 36 -16.64 0.53 3.22
C TYR A 36 -15.66 -0.42 3.91
N SER A 37 -15.54 -0.35 5.23
CA SER A 37 -14.66 -1.27 5.98
C SER A 37 -15.17 -2.70 5.94
N LEU A 38 -16.48 -2.92 5.94
CA LEU A 38 -17.08 -4.24 5.78
C LEU A 38 -16.79 -4.81 4.38
N PHE A 39 -16.97 -4.02 3.33
CA PHE A 39 -16.61 -4.44 1.98
C PHE A 39 -15.10 -4.71 1.85
N PHE A 40 -14.29 -3.89 2.50
CA PHE A 40 -12.85 -4.16 2.58
C PHE A 40 -12.59 -5.52 3.24
N ALA A 41 -13.19 -5.81 4.39
CA ALA A 41 -13.02 -7.07 5.11
C ALA A 41 -13.36 -8.30 4.23
N VAL A 42 -14.45 -8.21 3.48
CA VAL A 42 -14.89 -9.30 2.57
C VAL A 42 -13.90 -9.49 1.41
N LEU A 43 -13.46 -8.39 0.79
CA LEU A 43 -12.60 -8.43 -0.41
C LEU A 43 -11.11 -8.61 -0.09
N ALA A 44 -10.68 -8.33 1.14
CA ALA A 44 -9.31 -8.55 1.61
C ALA A 44 -9.10 -9.96 2.15
N TYR A 45 -10.17 -10.71 2.43
CA TYR A 45 -10.03 -12.07 2.93
C TYR A 45 -9.36 -12.97 1.87
N PRO A 46 -8.31 -13.72 2.23
CA PRO A 46 -7.61 -14.57 1.28
C PRO A 46 -8.53 -15.63 0.69
N THR A 47 -8.63 -15.70 -0.63
CA THR A 47 -9.46 -16.69 -1.35
C THR A 47 -9.05 -18.12 -1.08
N SER A 48 -7.78 -18.35 -0.73
CA SER A 48 -7.23 -19.65 -0.33
C SER A 48 -7.51 -20.02 1.15
N GLY A 49 -8.17 -19.15 1.91
CA GLY A 49 -8.39 -19.32 3.35
C GLY A 49 -7.15 -19.16 4.22
N THR A 50 -5.99 -18.85 3.63
CA THR A 50 -4.71 -18.64 4.33
C THR A 50 -3.94 -17.48 3.69
N PRO A 51 -3.38 -16.56 4.48
CA PRO A 51 -2.58 -15.49 3.94
C PRO A 51 -1.18 -16.00 3.59
N PHE A 52 -0.79 -15.83 2.33
CA PHE A 52 0.58 -16.06 1.89
C PHE A 52 1.47 -14.83 2.17
N VAL A 53 2.76 -14.97 1.95
CA VAL A 53 3.73 -13.87 2.11
C VAL A 53 3.40 -12.65 1.25
N ASP A 54 2.80 -12.86 0.06
CA ASP A 54 2.29 -11.78 -0.81
C ASP A 54 1.21 -10.95 -0.14
N HIS A 55 0.27 -11.61 0.57
CA HIS A 55 -0.78 -10.93 1.32
C HIS A 55 -0.19 -10.09 2.46
N HIS A 56 0.77 -10.66 3.22
CA HIS A 56 1.42 -9.92 4.30
C HIS A 56 2.15 -8.69 3.76
N SER A 57 2.92 -8.84 2.68
CA SER A 57 3.61 -7.73 2.05
C SER A 57 2.66 -6.64 1.56
N ALA A 58 1.55 -7.02 0.89
CA ALA A 58 0.53 -6.07 0.45
C ALA A 58 -0.18 -5.39 1.63
N PHE A 59 -0.48 -6.13 2.69
CA PHE A 59 -1.19 -5.62 3.86
C PHE A 59 -0.34 -4.67 4.70
N PHE A 60 0.93 -5.01 4.96
CA PHE A 60 1.84 -4.07 5.61
C PHE A 60 2.12 -2.85 4.73
N SER A 61 2.22 -3.02 3.41
CA SER A 61 2.31 -1.88 2.48
C SER A 61 1.08 -0.98 2.56
N LEU A 62 -0.12 -1.56 2.69
CA LEU A 62 -1.36 -0.79 2.88
C LEU A 62 -1.35 -0.01 4.20
N LEU A 63 -0.86 -0.60 5.30
CA LEU A 63 -0.69 0.13 6.58
C LEU A 63 0.31 1.28 6.42
N GLY A 64 1.39 1.07 5.66
CA GLY A 64 2.32 2.13 5.28
C GLY A 64 1.65 3.24 4.46
N VAL A 65 0.83 2.89 3.47
CA VAL A 65 0.02 3.82 2.67
C VAL A 65 -0.96 4.60 3.55
N TYR A 66 -1.63 3.95 4.50
CA TYR A 66 -2.50 4.61 5.47
C TYR A 66 -1.72 5.60 6.35
N SER A 67 -0.53 5.20 6.80
CA SER A 67 0.34 6.09 7.57
C SER A 67 0.73 7.31 6.75
N LEU A 68 1.09 7.15 5.48
CA LEU A 68 1.41 8.27 4.59
C LEU A 68 0.23 9.21 4.38
N ILE A 69 -0.95 8.67 4.09
CA ILE A 69 -2.18 9.45 3.91
C ILE A 69 -2.51 10.25 5.18
N LEU A 70 -2.45 9.60 6.36
CA LEU A 70 -2.70 10.25 7.63
C LEU A 70 -1.61 11.25 8.02
N ALA A 71 -0.36 11.01 7.64
CA ALA A 71 0.75 11.92 7.83
C ALA A 71 0.56 13.23 7.04
N ILE A 72 0.23 13.13 5.74
CA ILE A 72 -0.08 14.29 4.89
C ILE A 72 -1.34 15.02 5.39
N ARG A 73 -2.35 14.27 5.88
CA ARG A 73 -3.61 14.85 6.34
C ARG A 73 -3.48 15.63 7.64
N SER A 74 -2.89 15.00 8.66
CA SER A 74 -2.90 15.49 10.05
C SER A 74 -1.60 16.12 10.49
N GLU A 75 -0.51 15.96 9.70
CA GLU A 75 0.85 16.44 9.98
C GLU A 75 1.44 15.90 11.30
N LYS A 76 0.82 14.85 11.87
CA LYS A 76 1.28 14.23 13.10
C LYS A 76 2.54 13.40 12.87
N LYS A 77 3.56 13.65 13.69
CA LYS A 77 4.88 12.98 13.61
C LYS A 77 4.78 11.45 13.71
N VAL A 78 3.84 10.93 14.47
CA VAL A 78 3.67 9.48 14.67
C VAL A 78 3.46 8.73 13.35
N TYR A 79 2.74 9.30 12.41
CA TYR A 79 2.49 8.64 11.13
C TYR A 79 3.74 8.60 10.24
N TRP A 80 4.61 9.61 10.34
CA TRP A 80 5.91 9.60 9.67
C TRP A 80 6.86 8.55 10.27
N ILE A 81 6.75 8.29 11.58
CA ILE A 81 7.50 7.23 12.26
C ILE A 81 6.99 5.84 11.87
N LEU A 82 5.67 5.65 11.79
CA LEU A 82 5.06 4.36 11.44
C LEU A 82 5.30 3.96 9.98
N LEU A 83 5.44 4.92 9.08
CA LEU A 83 5.62 4.69 7.65
C LEU A 83 6.76 3.71 7.33
N PRO A 84 8.03 3.96 7.71
CA PRO A 84 9.13 3.05 7.42
C PRO A 84 9.03 1.72 8.17
N ILE A 85 8.42 1.68 9.35
CA ILE A 85 8.22 0.46 10.13
C ILE A 85 7.31 -0.51 9.35
N PHE A 86 6.17 -0.02 8.85
CA PHE A 86 5.26 -0.86 8.07
C PHE A 86 5.88 -1.30 6.74
N PHE A 87 6.61 -0.41 6.05
CA PHE A 87 7.33 -0.81 4.84
C PHE A 87 8.48 -1.76 5.12
N GLY A 88 9.16 -1.64 6.25
CA GLY A 88 10.14 -2.61 6.72
C GLY A 88 9.53 -4.01 6.89
N PHE A 89 8.40 -4.12 7.57
CA PHE A 89 7.68 -5.39 7.69
C PHE A 89 7.13 -5.90 6.35
N ALA A 90 6.64 -5.02 5.48
CA ALA A 90 6.21 -5.39 4.14
C ALA A 90 7.36 -6.01 3.34
N PHE A 91 8.51 -5.36 3.34
CA PHE A 91 9.71 -5.81 2.64
C PHE A 91 10.24 -7.12 3.23
N LEU A 92 10.27 -7.27 4.56
CA LEU A 92 10.67 -8.52 5.22
C LEU A 92 9.69 -9.67 4.96
N SER A 93 8.41 -9.38 4.74
CA SER A 93 7.45 -10.41 4.35
C SER A 93 7.71 -10.89 2.92
N LYS A 94 7.87 -9.97 1.99
CA LYS A 94 8.28 -10.23 0.61
C LYS A 94 8.79 -8.95 -0.04
N GLN A 95 9.92 -9.03 -0.76
CA GLN A 95 10.56 -7.88 -1.38
C GLN A 95 9.63 -7.18 -2.39
N THR A 96 8.91 -7.95 -3.16
CA THR A 96 7.86 -7.46 -4.06
C THR A 96 6.49 -7.91 -3.57
N PRO A 97 5.47 -7.08 -3.54
CA PRO A 97 5.33 -5.75 -4.15
C PRO A 97 5.91 -4.57 -3.33
N ALA A 98 6.39 -4.81 -2.09
CA ALA A 98 6.80 -3.74 -1.18
C ALA A 98 7.82 -2.76 -1.80
N ALA A 99 8.84 -3.27 -2.53
CA ALA A 99 9.85 -2.45 -3.16
C ALA A 99 9.26 -1.48 -4.20
N TYR A 100 8.34 -1.94 -5.04
CA TYR A 100 7.69 -1.08 -6.06
C TYR A 100 6.88 0.02 -5.41
N ILE A 101 6.10 -0.32 -4.40
CA ILE A 101 5.27 0.64 -3.65
C ILE A 101 6.17 1.66 -2.94
N PHE A 102 7.25 1.21 -2.32
CA PHE A 102 8.21 2.09 -1.64
C PHE A 102 8.88 3.08 -2.60
N LEU A 103 9.29 2.64 -3.79
CA LEU A 103 9.84 3.53 -4.82
C LEU A 103 8.84 4.61 -5.24
N PHE A 104 7.57 4.25 -5.45
CA PHE A 104 6.53 5.23 -5.76
C PHE A 104 6.26 6.20 -4.60
N ILE A 105 6.35 5.72 -3.35
CA ILE A 105 6.21 6.61 -2.19
C ILE A 105 7.36 7.61 -2.11
N ILE A 106 8.59 7.19 -2.37
CA ILE A 106 9.73 8.11 -2.46
C ILE A 106 9.49 9.17 -3.54
N LEU A 107 9.03 8.76 -4.72
CA LEU A 107 8.68 9.68 -5.80
C LEU A 107 7.60 10.68 -5.37
N ILE A 108 6.51 10.21 -4.75
CA ILE A 108 5.43 11.07 -4.26
C ILE A 108 5.93 12.05 -3.20
N LEU A 109 6.73 11.57 -2.25
CA LEU A 109 7.30 12.42 -1.20
C LEU A 109 8.29 13.45 -1.75
N THR A 110 9.04 13.10 -2.80
CA THR A 110 9.90 14.06 -3.50
C THR A 110 9.07 15.15 -4.16
N ILE A 111 8.01 14.78 -4.90
CA ILE A 111 7.07 15.73 -5.52
C ILE A 111 6.42 16.62 -4.44
N PHE A 112 5.94 16.00 -3.35
CA PHE A 112 5.35 16.72 -2.21
C PHE A 112 6.32 17.74 -1.63
N SER A 113 7.56 17.32 -1.37
CA SER A 113 8.59 18.19 -0.77
C SER A 113 8.97 19.36 -1.68
N VAL A 114 9.10 19.13 -2.98
CA VAL A 114 9.44 20.19 -3.95
C VAL A 114 8.30 21.21 -4.07
N ILE A 115 7.05 20.74 -4.17
CA ILE A 115 5.88 21.61 -4.36
C ILE A 115 5.53 22.36 -3.08
N LYS A 116 5.56 21.68 -1.93
CA LYS A 116 5.21 22.26 -0.62
C LYS A 116 6.37 22.96 0.07
N LYS A 117 7.62 22.72 -0.38
CA LYS A 117 8.85 23.15 0.29
C LYS A 117 8.95 22.67 1.75
N GLU A 118 8.43 21.47 2.01
CA GLU A 118 8.35 20.85 3.32
C GLU A 118 9.20 19.59 3.38
N PHE A 119 10.23 19.59 4.24
CA PHE A 119 11.18 18.47 4.40
C PHE A 119 11.21 17.90 5.82
N TYR A 120 10.34 18.36 6.72
CA TYR A 120 10.35 17.95 8.13
C TYR A 120 10.13 16.45 8.33
N TRP A 121 9.42 15.80 7.43
CA TRP A 121 9.14 14.36 7.45
C TRP A 121 10.42 13.51 7.32
N VAL A 122 11.44 14.01 6.59
CA VAL A 122 12.71 13.30 6.35
C VAL A 122 13.38 12.92 7.67
N LYS A 123 13.39 13.85 8.65
CA LYS A 123 13.97 13.59 9.97
C LYS A 123 13.29 12.39 10.66
N TYR A 124 11.97 12.36 10.69
CA TYR A 124 11.21 11.32 11.42
C TYR A 124 11.27 9.96 10.72
N THR A 125 11.17 9.94 9.40
CA THR A 125 11.30 8.72 8.62
C THR A 125 12.72 8.16 8.69
N PHE A 126 13.74 9.00 8.57
CA PHE A 126 15.14 8.56 8.68
C PHE A 126 15.46 7.97 10.05
N LEU A 127 15.13 8.70 11.14
CA LEU A 127 15.39 8.21 12.51
C LEU A 127 14.63 6.91 12.79
N SER A 128 13.38 6.80 12.32
CA SER A 128 12.59 5.59 12.50
C SER A 128 13.13 4.41 11.68
N SER A 129 13.58 4.66 10.44
CA SER A 129 14.23 3.63 9.63
C SER A 129 15.52 3.12 10.28
N LEU A 130 16.34 4.03 10.80
CA LEU A 130 17.58 3.68 11.49
C LEU A 130 17.29 2.84 12.75
N LEU A 131 16.32 3.27 13.57
CA LEU A 131 15.92 2.55 14.76
C LEU A 131 15.37 1.14 14.41
N PHE A 132 14.56 1.04 13.37
CA PHE A 132 14.03 -0.24 12.89
C PHE A 132 15.16 -1.20 12.47
N ILE A 133 16.15 -0.72 11.71
CA ILE A 133 17.31 -1.51 11.29
C ILE A 133 18.14 -1.96 12.50
N ILE A 134 18.37 -1.08 13.47
CA ILE A 134 19.10 -1.43 14.70
C ILE A 134 18.38 -2.53 15.47
N ILE A 135 17.08 -2.38 15.71
CA ILE A 135 16.26 -3.39 16.41
C ILE A 135 16.29 -4.72 15.67
N LEU A 136 16.13 -4.69 14.35
CA LEU A 136 16.17 -5.90 13.51
C LEU A 136 17.53 -6.59 13.57
N SER A 137 18.62 -5.81 13.51
CA SER A 137 19.99 -6.33 13.61
C SER A 137 20.25 -6.98 14.98
N LEU A 138 19.85 -6.32 16.07
CA LEU A 138 19.96 -6.87 17.41
C LEU A 138 19.16 -8.17 17.55
N TYR A 139 17.95 -8.21 17.03
CA TYR A 139 17.11 -9.41 17.02
C TYR A 139 17.75 -10.56 16.23
N GLY A 140 18.30 -10.24 15.03
CA GLY A 140 19.05 -11.21 14.21
C GLY A 140 20.27 -11.78 14.95
N MET A 141 21.02 -10.92 15.65
CA MET A 141 22.17 -11.34 16.48
C MET A 141 21.73 -12.24 17.63
N MET A 142 20.63 -11.92 18.32
CA MET A 142 20.08 -12.77 19.39
C MET A 142 19.67 -14.15 18.88
N LEU A 143 19.09 -14.22 17.69
CA LEU A 143 18.70 -15.48 17.04
C LEU A 143 19.88 -16.20 16.35
N ARG A 144 21.08 -15.64 16.39
CA ARG A 144 22.29 -16.16 15.72
C ARG A 144 22.07 -16.41 14.23
N ILE A 145 21.36 -15.49 13.55
CA ILE A 145 21.13 -15.58 12.11
C ILE A 145 22.45 -15.33 11.41
N ASP A 146 22.85 -16.26 10.53
CA ASP A 146 24.00 -16.08 9.65
C ASP A 146 23.67 -15.01 8.60
N LEU A 147 24.39 -13.89 8.68
CA LEU A 147 24.17 -12.74 7.80
C LEU A 147 24.48 -13.10 6.33
N SER A 148 25.51 -13.91 6.06
CA SER A 148 25.85 -14.32 4.69
C SER A 148 24.71 -15.15 4.10
N LEU A 149 24.23 -16.14 4.84
CA LEU A 149 23.12 -16.99 4.42
C LEU A 149 21.81 -16.17 4.24
N PHE A 150 21.57 -15.19 5.13
CA PHE A 150 20.44 -14.29 4.99
C PHE A 150 20.53 -13.45 3.69
N LEU A 151 21.70 -12.89 3.39
CA LEU A 151 21.90 -12.10 2.16
C LEU A 151 21.73 -12.96 0.91
N ASP A 152 22.30 -14.17 0.92
CA ASP A 152 22.17 -15.10 -0.20
C ASP A 152 20.70 -15.48 -0.45
N GLN A 153 19.99 -15.90 0.58
CA GLN A 153 18.61 -16.38 0.44
C GLN A 153 17.59 -15.27 0.26
N TYR A 154 17.84 -14.11 0.86
CA TYR A 154 16.86 -13.03 0.87
C TYR A 154 17.06 -11.99 -0.24
N PHE A 155 18.28 -11.78 -0.71
CA PHE A 155 18.59 -10.81 -1.77
C PHE A 155 19.02 -11.48 -3.08
N LEU A 156 20.03 -12.36 -3.05
CA LEU A 156 20.60 -12.89 -4.28
C LEU A 156 19.70 -13.93 -4.95
N TYR A 157 19.16 -14.87 -4.20
CA TYR A 157 18.27 -15.88 -4.75
C TYR A 157 16.98 -15.30 -5.38
N PRO A 158 16.26 -14.34 -4.76
CA PRO A 158 15.10 -13.73 -5.39
C PRO A 158 15.40 -12.94 -6.66
N GLN A 159 16.63 -12.44 -6.86
CA GLN A 159 17.02 -11.77 -8.10
C GLN A 159 17.01 -12.74 -9.28
N ILE A 160 17.50 -13.97 -9.09
CA ILE A 160 17.52 -15.01 -10.13
C ILE A 160 16.07 -15.33 -10.55
N ILE A 161 15.18 -15.58 -9.57
CA ILE A 161 13.76 -15.84 -9.84
C ILE A 161 13.08 -14.64 -10.50
N GLY A 162 13.46 -13.42 -10.10
CA GLY A 162 12.95 -12.19 -10.69
C GLY A 162 13.26 -12.09 -12.17
N THR A 163 14.49 -12.39 -12.57
CA THR A 163 14.93 -12.39 -13.98
C THR A 163 14.11 -13.38 -14.81
N GLU A 164 13.97 -14.62 -14.35
CA GLU A 164 13.17 -15.65 -15.04
C GLU A 164 11.70 -15.24 -15.21
N ARG A 165 11.13 -14.53 -14.22
CA ARG A 165 9.74 -14.04 -14.31
C ARG A 165 9.58 -12.93 -15.33
N PHE A 166 10.57 -12.05 -15.47
CA PHE A 166 10.56 -11.00 -16.49
C PHE A 166 10.71 -11.58 -17.90
N GLU A 167 11.56 -12.56 -18.10
CA GLU A 167 11.72 -13.25 -19.37
C GLU A 167 10.44 -13.96 -19.82
N ASN A 168 9.67 -14.49 -18.88
CA ASN A 168 8.40 -15.18 -19.11
C ASN A 168 7.17 -14.28 -18.92
N PHE A 169 7.34 -12.96 -18.91
CA PHE A 169 6.25 -12.02 -18.74
C PHE A 169 5.38 -11.97 -20.00
N ASP A 170 4.13 -12.42 -19.86
CA ASP A 170 3.15 -12.41 -20.94
C ASP A 170 2.12 -11.30 -20.73
N PHE A 171 2.13 -10.34 -21.65
CA PHE A 171 1.23 -9.19 -21.62
C PHE A 171 0.05 -9.43 -22.57
N THR A 172 -0.99 -10.09 -22.06
CA THR A 172 -2.20 -10.32 -22.82
C THR A 172 -3.29 -9.31 -22.45
N PHE A 173 -4.13 -8.94 -23.42
CA PHE A 173 -5.30 -8.08 -23.18
C PHE A 173 -6.21 -8.65 -22.08
N ARG A 174 -6.48 -9.95 -22.12
CA ARG A 174 -7.30 -10.62 -21.12
C ARG A 174 -6.67 -10.59 -19.73
N GLY A 175 -5.38 -10.87 -19.62
CA GLY A 175 -4.66 -10.86 -18.36
C GLY A 175 -4.60 -9.48 -17.72
N VAL A 176 -4.38 -8.42 -18.52
CA VAL A 176 -4.22 -7.06 -18.01
C VAL A 176 -5.56 -6.37 -17.78
N LEU A 177 -6.44 -6.35 -18.76
CA LEU A 177 -7.66 -5.54 -18.69
C LEU A 177 -8.85 -6.30 -18.10
N ASP A 178 -9.16 -7.49 -18.63
CA ASP A 178 -10.36 -8.20 -18.20
C ASP A 178 -10.26 -8.70 -16.76
N HIS A 179 -9.08 -9.14 -16.35
CA HIS A 179 -8.83 -9.68 -15.02
C HIS A 179 -9.01 -8.62 -13.91
N PHE A 180 -8.58 -7.39 -14.14
CA PHE A 180 -8.64 -6.29 -13.17
C PHE A 180 -9.73 -5.25 -13.49
N LYS A 181 -10.67 -5.56 -14.38
CA LYS A 181 -11.70 -4.62 -14.87
C LYS A 181 -12.45 -3.89 -13.76
N PHE A 182 -12.78 -4.54 -12.65
CA PHE A 182 -13.50 -3.91 -11.55
C PHE A 182 -12.64 -2.86 -10.80
N ILE A 183 -11.33 -3.08 -10.72
CA ILE A 183 -10.41 -2.09 -10.15
C ILE A 183 -10.31 -0.90 -11.11
N TYR A 184 -10.19 -1.13 -12.41
CA TYR A 184 -10.17 -0.04 -13.40
C TYR A 184 -11.48 0.75 -13.43
N ILE A 185 -12.63 0.07 -13.36
CA ILE A 185 -13.94 0.75 -13.25
C ILE A 185 -14.00 1.64 -12.00
N ALA A 186 -13.41 1.23 -10.89
CA ALA A 186 -13.35 2.06 -9.68
C ALA A 186 -12.35 3.23 -9.82
N ILE A 187 -11.23 3.05 -10.52
CA ILE A 187 -10.20 4.08 -10.70
C ILE A 187 -10.64 5.16 -11.70
N LEU A 188 -11.34 4.80 -12.78
CA LEU A 188 -11.66 5.72 -13.85
C LEU A 188 -12.43 6.99 -13.41
N PRO A 189 -13.50 6.92 -12.58
CA PRO A 189 -14.17 8.11 -12.08
C PRO A 189 -13.26 8.97 -11.21
N LEU A 190 -12.44 8.36 -10.37
CA LEU A 190 -11.48 9.09 -9.53
C LEU A 190 -10.42 9.80 -10.38
N LEU A 191 -9.91 9.14 -11.41
CA LEU A 191 -8.99 9.73 -12.40
C LEU A 191 -9.66 10.90 -13.12
N TYR A 192 -10.89 10.74 -13.60
CA TYR A 192 -11.63 11.79 -14.31
C TYR A 192 -11.79 13.05 -13.46
N ILE A 193 -12.20 12.92 -12.19
CA ILE A 193 -12.36 14.05 -11.28
C ILE A 193 -11.01 14.75 -11.05
N ASN A 194 -9.95 14.00 -10.83
CA ASN A 194 -8.62 14.58 -10.61
C ASN A 194 -8.10 15.29 -11.86
N LEU A 195 -8.28 14.73 -13.05
CA LEU A 195 -7.93 15.41 -14.31
C LEU A 195 -8.74 16.70 -14.49
N LYS A 196 -10.06 16.66 -14.25
CA LYS A 196 -10.90 17.87 -14.28
C LYS A 196 -10.37 18.94 -13.33
N ASN A 197 -9.97 18.55 -12.11
CA ASN A 197 -9.47 19.47 -11.09
C ASN A 197 -8.12 20.08 -11.48
N ILE A 198 -7.24 19.32 -12.13
CA ILE A 198 -5.97 19.85 -12.67
C ILE A 198 -6.22 21.00 -13.65
N TYR A 199 -7.24 20.89 -14.50
CA TYR A 199 -7.57 21.92 -15.48
C TYR A 199 -8.38 23.09 -14.91
N SER A 200 -9.22 22.83 -13.91
CA SER A 200 -10.20 23.83 -13.42
C SER A 200 -9.72 24.58 -12.17
N LEU A 201 -8.86 23.99 -11.35
CA LEU A 201 -8.46 24.57 -10.07
C LEU A 201 -7.01 25.09 -10.11
N LYS A 202 -6.86 26.38 -9.89
CA LYS A 202 -5.54 27.00 -9.74
C LYS A 202 -4.82 26.37 -8.53
N ASN A 203 -3.58 25.94 -8.74
CA ASN A 203 -2.74 25.33 -7.68
C ASN A 203 -3.26 23.96 -7.14
N TYR A 204 -3.99 23.16 -7.94
CA TYR A 204 -4.46 21.86 -7.52
C TYR A 204 -3.32 20.93 -7.02
N PHE A 205 -2.14 21.01 -7.62
CA PHE A 205 -0.95 20.27 -7.20
C PHE A 205 -0.50 20.57 -5.75
N GLN A 206 -0.96 21.69 -5.18
CA GLN A 206 -0.73 22.01 -3.78
C GLN A 206 -1.79 21.43 -2.84
N GLN A 207 -2.88 20.89 -3.34
CA GLN A 207 -3.96 20.32 -2.51
C GLN A 207 -3.61 18.91 -2.06
N LYS A 208 -4.01 18.55 -0.84
CA LYS A 208 -3.78 17.22 -0.27
C LYS A 208 -4.48 16.13 -1.07
N ASP A 209 -5.62 16.43 -1.69
CA ASP A 209 -6.42 15.50 -2.49
C ASP A 209 -5.67 14.97 -3.72
N PHE A 210 -4.83 15.81 -4.35
CA PHE A 210 -3.93 15.37 -5.42
C PHE A 210 -2.99 14.26 -4.95
N TYR A 211 -2.39 14.40 -3.76
CA TYR A 211 -1.48 13.39 -3.23
C TYR A 211 -2.20 12.11 -2.82
N TYR A 212 -3.42 12.21 -2.25
CA TYR A 212 -4.21 11.02 -1.94
C TYR A 212 -4.56 10.23 -3.20
N PHE A 213 -4.96 10.92 -4.27
CA PHE A 213 -5.18 10.30 -5.56
C PHE A 213 -3.91 9.62 -6.07
N LEU A 214 -2.78 10.34 -6.10
CA LEU A 214 -1.52 9.83 -6.63
C LEU A 214 -1.03 8.60 -5.84
N ILE A 215 -1.15 8.62 -4.51
CA ILE A 215 -0.81 7.49 -3.64
C ILE A 215 -1.65 6.26 -3.98
N LEU A 216 -2.96 6.40 -4.06
CA LEU A 216 -3.86 5.29 -4.34
C LEU A 216 -3.70 4.74 -5.75
N PHE A 217 -3.53 5.63 -6.71
CA PHE A 217 -3.32 5.29 -8.11
C PHE A 217 -2.05 4.43 -8.25
N LEU A 218 -0.91 4.94 -7.78
CA LEU A 218 0.37 4.24 -7.90
C LEU A 218 0.42 2.96 -7.03
N PHE A 219 -0.22 2.96 -5.86
CA PHE A 219 -0.37 1.75 -5.04
C PHE A 219 -1.16 0.67 -5.76
N SER A 220 -2.29 1.03 -6.38
CA SER A 220 -3.11 0.09 -7.14
C SER A 220 -2.35 -0.49 -8.33
N PHE A 221 -1.66 0.36 -9.10
CA PHE A 221 -0.85 -0.11 -10.23
C PHE A 221 0.33 -0.97 -9.80
N SER A 222 0.98 -0.68 -8.67
CA SER A 222 2.04 -1.53 -8.13
C SER A 222 1.55 -2.94 -7.82
N LEU A 223 0.37 -3.05 -7.22
CA LEU A 223 -0.23 -4.35 -6.91
C LEU A 223 -0.70 -5.09 -8.16
N ILE A 224 -1.31 -4.39 -9.14
CA ILE A 224 -1.67 -4.97 -10.43
C ILE A 224 -0.41 -5.49 -11.14
N PHE A 225 0.63 -4.67 -11.24
CA PHE A 225 1.90 -5.07 -11.86
C PHE A 225 2.51 -6.30 -11.17
N HIS A 226 2.49 -6.33 -9.84
CA HIS A 226 2.96 -7.49 -9.08
C HIS A 226 2.15 -8.75 -9.43
N GLN A 227 0.83 -8.66 -9.54
CA GLN A 227 -0.01 -9.79 -9.92
C GLN A 227 0.28 -10.29 -11.33
N LEU A 228 0.47 -9.38 -12.28
CA LEU A 228 0.84 -9.73 -13.65
C LEU A 228 2.19 -10.45 -13.71
N LEU A 229 3.19 -9.94 -12.99
CA LEU A 229 4.53 -10.52 -12.96
C LEU A 229 4.57 -11.89 -12.30
N THR A 230 3.77 -12.11 -11.27
CA THR A 230 3.78 -13.36 -10.51
C THR A 230 2.77 -14.39 -11.02
N LYS A 231 1.95 -14.05 -12.02
CA LYS A 231 0.82 -14.87 -12.52
C LYS A 231 -0.07 -15.36 -11.38
N ASN A 232 -0.11 -14.61 -10.29
CA ASN A 232 -0.78 -14.98 -9.05
C ASN A 232 -2.19 -14.43 -8.96
N GLN A 233 -2.80 -14.77 -7.90
CA GLN A 233 -4.19 -14.64 -7.58
C GLN A 233 -4.63 -13.21 -7.34
N THR A 234 -5.86 -12.98 -7.62
CA THR A 234 -6.61 -11.73 -7.54
C THR A 234 -7.01 -11.32 -6.12
N PHE A 235 -6.12 -11.40 -5.14
CA PHE A 235 -6.45 -10.99 -3.76
C PHE A 235 -6.50 -9.47 -3.55
N ILE A 236 -6.22 -8.67 -4.58
CA ILE A 236 -6.10 -7.20 -4.49
C ILE A 236 -7.44 -6.46 -4.68
N PHE A 237 -8.56 -7.16 -4.73
CA PHE A 237 -9.89 -6.53 -4.89
C PHE A 237 -10.33 -5.67 -3.71
N PHE A 238 -9.65 -5.75 -2.56
CA PHE A 238 -9.82 -4.81 -1.45
C PHE A 238 -9.52 -3.35 -1.83
N LEU A 239 -8.83 -3.12 -2.96
CA LEU A 239 -8.61 -1.79 -3.51
C LEU A 239 -9.92 -1.09 -3.92
N ILE A 240 -10.92 -1.86 -4.37
CA ILE A 240 -12.18 -1.30 -4.87
C ILE A 240 -12.88 -0.43 -3.82
N PRO A 241 -13.22 -0.92 -2.60
CA PRO A 241 -13.85 -0.09 -1.59
C PRO A 241 -13.00 1.10 -1.16
N LEU A 242 -11.66 0.98 -1.19
CA LEU A 242 -10.76 2.10 -0.88
C LEU A 242 -10.82 3.20 -1.95
N ILE A 243 -10.77 2.83 -3.22
CA ILE A 243 -10.83 3.77 -4.34
C ILE A 243 -12.18 4.48 -4.38
N ILE A 244 -13.29 3.71 -4.22
CA ILE A 244 -14.65 4.27 -4.19
C ILE A 244 -14.85 5.21 -2.99
N PHE A 245 -14.25 4.90 -1.85
CA PHE A 245 -14.26 5.79 -0.70
C PHE A 245 -13.61 7.15 -1.03
N PHE A 246 -12.42 7.15 -1.62
CA PHE A 246 -11.77 8.42 -1.99
C PHE A 246 -12.52 9.16 -3.09
N LEU A 247 -13.17 8.45 -3.99
CA LEU A 247 -14.12 9.05 -4.94
C LEU A 247 -15.29 9.73 -4.21
N HIS A 248 -15.89 9.06 -3.22
CA HIS A 248 -16.98 9.60 -2.41
C HIS A 248 -16.58 10.89 -1.68
N ILE A 249 -15.37 10.93 -1.08
CA ILE A 249 -14.87 12.16 -0.43
C ILE A 249 -14.69 13.28 -1.45
N ASN A 250 -14.05 13.00 -2.58
CA ASN A 250 -13.83 14.00 -3.61
C ASN A 250 -15.15 14.58 -4.15
N LEU A 251 -16.20 13.78 -4.29
CA LEU A 251 -17.52 14.24 -4.71
C LEU A 251 -18.21 15.13 -3.65
N ASN A 252 -18.02 14.86 -2.37
CA ASN A 252 -18.61 15.64 -1.29
C ASN A 252 -17.86 16.93 -0.95
N SER A 253 -16.65 17.12 -1.48
CA SER A 253 -15.88 18.35 -1.30
C SER A 253 -16.24 19.44 -2.32
N TYR A 254 -17.14 19.15 -3.24
CA TYR A 254 -17.75 20.05 -4.22
C TYR A 254 -19.23 20.28 -3.94
#